data_26e7c4807bde59d1c9eee65957a5c6f8
#
_entry.id   26e7c4807bde59d1c9eee65957a5c6f8
#
_cell.length_a   1.000
_cell.length_b   1.000
_cell.length_c   1.000
_cell.angle_alpha   90.00
_cell.angle_beta   90.00
_cell.angle_gamma   90.00
#
_symmetry.space_group_name_H-M   'P 1'
#
loop_
_entity.id
_entity.type
_entity.pdbx_description
1 polymer ?
#
loop_
_entity_poly.entity_id
_entity_poly.type
_entity_poly.pdbx_seq_one_letter_code
_entity_poly.pdbx_strand_id
1 'polypeptide(L)'
;MTDNMNIQWYPGHMTKTRRQIEADLKLVDAVCEIVDARIPASSRNPDIDAICGDKPRMIVLNRMDLADPAATKKWAEYFRRKGMAVIATDCKSKKGISAFTPAARLACAEKLERDAKRGMNRPLRVMVVGIPNVGKSTLINQISGRKSAKAENRPGVTRGKQWVTVDSGLQLLDTPGILWPKFEDPEVGMMLAYTGAVKEGVIDLEELAYRLMELLHKLYPQTLLERYKVEAPEGTPGWQLLEMAARKRGYLVSGGEVNTERMAKVLLDEFRSGKLGNFTLELPEDMV
;
A
#
# COMPACT_ATOMS: atom_id res chain seq x y z
N MET A 1 -29.93 -0.30 1.49
CA MET A 1 -29.68 -1.73 1.79
C MET A 1 -28.20 -1.94 1.71
N THR A 2 -27.54 -1.99 2.87
CA THR A 2 -26.08 -2.23 2.96
C THR A 2 -25.90 -3.74 2.90
N ASP A 3 -25.79 -4.28 1.68
CA ASP A 3 -25.32 -5.65 1.51
C ASP A 3 -23.88 -5.72 2.03
N ASN A 4 -23.70 -6.49 3.11
CA ASN A 4 -22.43 -6.78 3.72
C ASN A 4 -21.55 -7.52 2.71
N MET A 5 -20.73 -6.80 1.93
CA MET A 5 -19.68 -7.41 1.14
C MET A 5 -18.67 -8.05 2.07
N ASN A 6 -18.82 -9.34 2.31
CA ASN A 6 -17.95 -10.13 3.17
C ASN A 6 -16.69 -10.50 2.37
N ILE A 7 -15.75 -9.55 2.25
CA ILE A 7 -14.47 -9.79 1.60
C ILE A 7 -13.65 -10.69 2.52
N GLN A 8 -13.80 -12.01 2.34
CA GLN A 8 -13.04 -13.00 3.11
C GLN A 8 -11.82 -13.44 2.30
N TRP A 9 -10.63 -13.21 2.86
CA TRP A 9 -9.40 -13.78 2.39
C TRP A 9 -9.04 -15.01 3.23
N TYR A 10 -8.64 -16.12 2.60
CA TYR A 10 -8.50 -17.47 3.19
C TYR A 10 -7.72 -17.53 4.51
N PRO A 11 -8.31 -18.07 5.60
CA PRO A 11 -7.76 -18.03 6.97
C PRO A 11 -6.55 -18.93 7.25
N GLY A 12 -6.37 -20.01 6.51
CA GLY A 12 -5.41 -21.08 6.88
C GLY A 12 -3.92 -20.72 6.83
N HIS A 13 -3.53 -19.77 5.98
CA HIS A 13 -2.13 -19.38 5.84
C HIS A 13 -1.67 -18.31 6.84
N MET A 14 -2.55 -17.58 7.47
CA MET A 14 -2.27 -16.33 8.17
C MET A 14 -1.83 -16.54 9.62
N THR A 15 -2.41 -17.50 10.34
CA THR A 15 -1.92 -17.89 11.67
C THR A 15 -0.47 -18.42 11.59
N LYS A 16 -0.15 -19.15 10.53
CA LYS A 16 1.22 -19.62 10.26
C LYS A 16 2.15 -18.44 9.98
N THR A 17 1.68 -17.45 9.20
CA THR A 17 2.48 -16.29 8.83
C THR A 17 2.72 -15.36 10.02
N ARG A 18 1.72 -15.15 10.89
CA ARG A 18 1.89 -14.39 12.14
C ARG A 18 2.96 -15.04 13.05
N ARG A 19 2.85 -16.34 13.31
CA ARG A 19 3.88 -17.09 14.08
C ARG A 19 5.26 -17.00 13.44
N GLN A 20 5.33 -16.98 12.11
CA GLN A 20 6.59 -16.83 11.39
C GLN A 20 7.19 -15.44 11.62
N ILE A 21 6.39 -14.36 11.56
CA ILE A 21 6.88 -13.00 11.86
C ILE A 21 7.37 -12.92 13.30
N GLU A 22 6.61 -13.42 14.27
CA GLU A 22 7.00 -13.43 15.69
C GLU A 22 8.33 -14.15 15.91
N ALA A 23 8.56 -15.26 15.21
CA ALA A 23 9.83 -15.97 15.23
C ALA A 23 10.97 -15.17 14.56
N ASP A 24 10.69 -14.53 13.45
CA ASP A 24 11.68 -13.78 12.66
C ASP A 24 12.03 -12.43 13.32
N LEU A 25 11.15 -11.85 14.13
CA LEU A 25 11.43 -10.65 14.92
C LEU A 25 12.65 -10.81 15.85
N LYS A 26 12.90 -12.02 16.35
CA LYS A 26 14.06 -12.30 17.21
C LYS A 26 15.39 -12.17 16.45
N LEU A 27 15.35 -12.26 15.13
CA LEU A 27 16.54 -12.27 14.26
C LEU A 27 16.91 -10.87 13.75
N VAL A 28 16.04 -9.86 13.95
CA VAL A 28 16.18 -8.53 13.36
C VAL A 28 16.25 -7.44 14.42
N ASP A 29 16.81 -6.32 14.05
CA ASP A 29 16.99 -5.14 14.90
C ASP A 29 15.86 -4.14 14.79
N ALA A 30 15.26 -4.05 13.59
CA ALA A 30 14.14 -3.15 13.30
C ALA A 30 13.15 -3.80 12.31
N VAL A 31 11.97 -3.20 12.23
CA VAL A 31 10.94 -3.55 11.26
C VAL A 31 10.67 -2.36 10.34
N CYS A 32 10.77 -2.62 9.04
CA CYS A 32 10.36 -1.71 7.98
C CYS A 32 8.98 -2.14 7.47
N GLU A 33 7.97 -1.33 7.73
CA GLU A 33 6.63 -1.53 7.17
C GLU A 33 6.50 -0.71 5.89
N ILE A 34 6.26 -1.38 4.76
CA ILE A 34 5.98 -0.72 3.49
C ILE A 34 4.47 -0.63 3.28
N VAL A 35 3.99 0.58 3.03
CA VAL A 35 2.58 0.92 2.83
C VAL A 35 2.37 1.61 1.48
N ASP A 36 1.17 1.56 0.95
CA ASP A 36 0.80 2.28 -0.27
C ASP A 36 0.44 3.72 0.09
N ALA A 37 1.14 4.69 -0.46
CA ALA A 37 0.94 6.11 -0.15
C ALA A 37 -0.45 6.64 -0.57
N ARG A 38 -1.21 5.89 -1.38
CA ARG A 38 -2.59 6.23 -1.75
C ARG A 38 -3.60 5.87 -0.66
N ILE A 39 -3.27 4.86 0.17
CA ILE A 39 -4.11 4.32 1.24
C ILE A 39 -3.25 3.95 2.46
N PRO A 40 -2.59 4.93 3.10
CA PRO A 40 -1.56 4.65 4.11
C PRO A 40 -2.08 3.96 5.37
N ALA A 41 -3.33 4.19 5.77
CA ALA A 41 -3.97 3.51 6.90
C ALA A 41 -4.37 2.08 6.52
N SER A 42 -5.20 1.93 5.48
CA SER A 42 -5.74 0.63 5.05
C SER A 42 -4.67 -0.33 4.52
N SER A 43 -3.51 0.15 4.09
CA SER A 43 -2.39 -0.71 3.67
C SER A 43 -1.48 -1.17 4.81
N ARG A 44 -1.73 -0.74 6.05
CA ARG A 44 -1.05 -1.27 7.24
C ARG A 44 -1.74 -2.52 7.76
N ASN A 45 -0.95 -3.46 8.24
CA ASN A 45 -1.50 -4.58 8.99
C ASN A 45 -1.76 -4.14 10.44
N PRO A 46 -3.01 -4.17 10.95
CA PRO A 46 -3.34 -3.72 12.31
C PRO A 46 -2.61 -4.52 13.39
N ASP A 47 -2.29 -5.79 13.16
CA ASP A 47 -1.56 -6.64 14.10
C ASP A 47 -0.08 -6.27 14.24
N ILE A 48 0.48 -5.51 13.29
CA ILE A 48 1.94 -5.27 13.26
C ILE A 48 2.41 -4.48 14.47
N ASP A 49 1.58 -3.57 14.99
CA ASP A 49 1.91 -2.77 16.17
C ASP A 49 2.04 -3.66 17.40
N ALA A 50 1.10 -4.59 17.61
CA ALA A 50 1.12 -5.53 18.71
C ALA A 50 2.25 -6.58 18.57
N ILE A 51 2.50 -7.04 17.35
CA ILE A 51 3.54 -8.06 17.06
C ILE A 51 4.95 -7.49 17.27
N CYS A 52 5.20 -6.26 16.83
CA CYS A 52 6.53 -5.65 16.91
C CYS A 52 6.91 -5.20 18.32
N GLY A 53 5.93 -4.86 19.18
CA GLY A 53 6.20 -4.32 20.52
C GLY A 53 7.16 -3.12 20.47
N ASP A 54 8.21 -3.16 21.28
CA ASP A 54 9.19 -2.07 21.42
C ASP A 54 10.29 -2.07 20.34
N LYS A 55 10.17 -2.89 19.29
CA LYS A 55 11.19 -2.88 18.22
C LYS A 55 11.19 -1.56 17.47
N PRO A 56 12.37 -1.00 17.15
CA PRO A 56 12.51 0.15 16.28
C PRO A 56 11.76 -0.06 14.97
N ARG A 57 11.03 0.96 14.52
CA ARG A 57 10.17 0.88 13.35
C ARG A 57 10.45 1.99 12.36
N MET A 58 10.30 1.65 11.09
CA MET A 58 10.27 2.63 10.01
C MET A 58 9.10 2.35 9.07
N ILE A 59 8.56 3.40 8.49
CA ILE A 59 7.52 3.36 7.46
C ILE A 59 8.11 3.77 6.12
N VAL A 60 7.80 3.02 5.08
CA VAL A 60 8.04 3.39 3.69
C VAL A 60 6.72 3.66 3.02
N LEU A 61 6.42 4.93 2.74
CA LEU A 61 5.29 5.35 1.92
C LEU A 61 5.67 5.14 0.45
N ASN A 62 5.35 3.97 -0.09
CA ASN A 62 5.69 3.61 -1.47
C ASN A 62 4.60 4.08 -2.45
N ARG A 63 4.94 4.12 -3.74
CA ARG A 63 4.08 4.64 -4.82
C ARG A 63 3.71 6.12 -4.64
N MET A 64 4.65 6.90 -4.12
CA MET A 64 4.46 8.34 -3.96
C MET A 64 4.25 9.07 -5.29
N ASP A 65 4.61 8.43 -6.41
CA ASP A 65 4.35 8.87 -7.78
C ASP A 65 2.87 8.80 -8.17
N LEU A 66 2.07 8.01 -7.45
CA LEU A 66 0.63 7.82 -7.66
C LEU A 66 -0.24 8.50 -6.58
N ALA A 67 0.40 8.98 -5.51
CA ALA A 67 -0.26 9.58 -4.36
C ALA A 67 -0.25 11.12 -4.40
N ASP A 68 -1.20 11.74 -3.71
CA ASP A 68 -1.21 13.18 -3.50
C ASP A 68 0.03 13.60 -2.67
N PRO A 69 0.88 14.53 -3.17
CA PRO A 69 2.08 14.93 -2.47
C PRO A 69 1.81 15.62 -1.11
N ALA A 70 0.74 16.41 -1.00
CA ALA A 70 0.38 17.10 0.24
C ALA A 70 -0.10 16.10 1.30
N ALA A 71 -0.96 15.15 0.92
CA ALA A 71 -1.41 14.08 1.78
C ALA A 71 -0.25 13.16 2.19
N THR A 72 0.66 12.83 1.26
CA THR A 72 1.86 12.04 1.57
C THR A 72 2.72 12.71 2.63
N LYS A 73 2.88 14.05 2.56
CA LYS A 73 3.60 14.83 3.58
C LYS A 73 2.91 14.77 4.94
N LYS A 74 1.58 14.96 5.00
CA LYS A 74 0.79 14.85 6.24
C LYS A 74 0.94 13.48 6.89
N TRP A 75 0.84 12.41 6.10
CA TRP A 75 1.05 11.03 6.58
C TRP A 75 2.47 10.79 7.10
N ALA A 76 3.48 11.33 6.42
CA ALA A 76 4.86 11.24 6.90
C ALA A 76 5.03 11.92 8.25
N GLU A 77 4.42 13.09 8.47
CA GLU A 77 4.42 13.80 9.74
C GLU A 77 3.66 13.05 10.83
N TYR A 78 2.51 12.44 10.49
CA TYR A 78 1.73 11.63 11.40
C TYR A 78 2.53 10.45 11.96
N PHE A 79 3.19 9.67 11.10
CA PHE A 79 4.00 8.53 11.54
C PHE A 79 5.26 8.96 12.30
N ARG A 80 5.89 10.09 11.94
CA ARG A 80 7.01 10.64 12.72
C ARG A 80 6.60 11.03 14.12
N ARG A 81 5.42 11.64 14.29
CA ARG A 81 4.87 11.95 15.62
C ARG A 81 4.62 10.71 16.47
N LYS A 82 4.39 9.56 15.85
CA LYS A 82 4.32 8.24 16.50
C LYS A 82 5.69 7.59 16.74
N GLY A 83 6.79 8.32 16.57
CA GLY A 83 8.16 7.84 16.85
C GLY A 83 8.76 6.95 15.75
N MET A 84 8.18 6.90 14.56
CA MET A 84 8.69 6.08 13.46
C MET A 84 9.58 6.89 12.52
N ALA A 85 10.65 6.30 12.01
CA ALA A 85 11.39 6.85 10.88
C ALA A 85 10.53 6.68 9.60
N VAL A 86 10.46 7.72 8.76
CA VAL A 86 9.58 7.70 7.59
C VAL A 86 10.30 8.20 6.34
N ILE A 87 10.17 7.44 5.26
CA ILE A 87 10.58 7.85 3.92
C ILE A 87 9.42 7.68 2.94
N ALA A 88 9.40 8.47 1.88
CA ALA A 88 8.51 8.29 0.74
C ALA A 88 9.31 7.82 -0.47
N THR A 89 8.80 6.84 -1.22
CA THR A 89 9.51 6.22 -2.33
C THR A 89 8.63 6.02 -3.56
N ASP A 90 9.25 6.13 -4.73
CA ASP A 90 8.80 5.48 -5.95
C ASP A 90 9.84 4.42 -6.34
N CYS A 91 9.51 3.17 -6.08
CA CYS A 91 10.40 2.05 -6.36
C CYS A 91 10.62 1.81 -7.86
N LYS A 92 9.76 2.32 -8.76
CA LYS A 92 9.94 2.19 -10.21
C LYS A 92 11.03 3.13 -10.70
N SER A 93 10.94 4.41 -10.36
CA SER A 93 11.91 5.44 -10.76
C SER A 93 13.13 5.52 -9.84
N LYS A 94 13.18 4.76 -8.76
CA LYS A 94 14.21 4.78 -7.70
C LYS A 94 14.20 6.06 -6.85
N LYS A 95 13.18 6.89 -6.96
CA LYS A 95 13.09 8.13 -6.18
C LYS A 95 12.89 7.81 -4.71
N GLY A 96 13.65 8.45 -3.82
CA GLY A 96 13.60 8.27 -2.37
C GLY A 96 14.32 7.02 -1.83
N ILE A 97 14.79 6.10 -2.68
CA ILE A 97 15.44 4.84 -2.24
C ILE A 97 16.73 5.09 -1.46
N SER A 98 17.53 6.08 -1.85
CA SER A 98 18.78 6.43 -1.16
C SER A 98 18.59 6.84 0.30
N ALA A 99 17.39 7.28 0.68
CA ALA A 99 17.06 7.61 2.06
C ALA A 99 16.83 6.38 2.96
N PHE A 100 16.74 5.18 2.41
CA PHE A 100 16.40 3.97 3.18
C PHE A 100 17.45 3.64 4.25
N THR A 101 18.72 3.52 3.88
CA THR A 101 19.80 3.17 4.81
C THR A 101 19.97 4.22 5.91
N PRO A 102 20.00 5.54 5.63
CA PRO A 102 19.98 6.56 6.67
C PRO A 102 18.78 6.47 7.62
N ALA A 103 17.57 6.25 7.11
CA ALA A 103 16.36 6.13 7.93
C ALA A 103 16.37 4.89 8.81
N ALA A 104 16.83 3.74 8.30
CA ALA A 104 16.97 2.52 9.07
C ALA A 104 17.99 2.67 10.21
N ARG A 105 19.12 3.35 9.95
CA ARG A 105 20.12 3.68 10.98
C ARG A 105 19.58 4.64 12.03
N LEU A 106 18.83 5.66 11.62
CA LEU A 106 18.16 6.60 12.53
C LEU A 106 17.18 5.87 13.45
N ALA A 107 16.34 4.99 12.92
CA ALA A 107 15.41 4.20 13.71
C ALA A 107 16.11 3.32 14.77
N CYS A 108 17.36 2.94 14.53
CA CYS A 108 18.15 2.08 15.42
C CYS A 108 19.31 2.83 16.13
N ALA A 109 19.28 4.16 16.18
CA ALA A 109 20.42 4.96 16.67
C ALA A 109 20.90 4.52 18.06
N GLU A 110 20.02 4.43 19.06
CA GLU A 110 20.34 4.00 20.42
C GLU A 110 20.97 2.60 20.48
N LYS A 111 20.47 1.68 19.62
CA LYS A 111 21.04 0.35 19.54
C LYS A 111 22.44 0.36 18.93
N LEU A 112 22.63 1.09 17.84
CA LEU A 112 23.92 1.22 17.17
C LEU A 112 24.99 1.81 18.10
N GLU A 113 24.62 2.82 18.92
CA GLU A 113 25.50 3.39 19.93
C GLU A 113 25.89 2.36 21.01
N ARG A 114 24.92 1.59 21.51
CA ARG A 114 25.20 0.52 22.49
C ARG A 114 26.12 -0.57 21.93
N ASP A 115 25.88 -0.96 20.68
CA ASP A 115 26.69 -1.98 20.01
C ASP A 115 28.12 -1.46 19.77
N ALA A 116 28.28 -0.19 19.36
CA ALA A 116 29.59 0.45 19.19
C ALA A 116 30.37 0.55 20.51
N LYS A 117 29.71 0.94 21.61
CA LYS A 117 30.33 0.98 22.96
C LYS A 117 30.82 -0.39 23.44
N ARG A 118 30.23 -1.48 22.92
CA ARG A 118 30.63 -2.88 23.21
C ARG A 118 31.63 -3.46 22.22
N GLY A 119 32.11 -2.64 21.26
CA GLY A 119 33.02 -3.09 20.21
C GLY A 119 32.38 -4.06 19.19
N MET A 120 31.04 -4.11 19.13
CA MET A 120 30.34 -5.00 18.21
C MET A 120 30.19 -4.32 16.84
N ASN A 121 30.71 -4.98 15.82
CA ASN A 121 30.62 -4.55 14.42
C ASN A 121 29.88 -5.61 13.60
N ARG A 122 28.54 -5.59 13.67
CA ARG A 122 27.69 -6.47 12.89
C ARG A 122 26.71 -5.66 12.01
N PRO A 123 26.28 -6.20 10.88
CA PRO A 123 25.31 -5.50 10.05
C PRO A 123 23.97 -5.31 10.80
N LEU A 124 23.35 -4.16 10.57
CA LEU A 124 21.98 -3.87 10.98
C LEU A 124 21.04 -4.80 10.21
N ARG A 125 20.16 -5.48 10.91
CA ARG A 125 19.18 -6.41 10.33
C ARG A 125 17.78 -5.81 10.38
N VAL A 126 17.16 -5.63 9.22
CA VAL A 126 15.84 -5.04 9.09
C VAL A 126 14.89 -6.01 8.41
N MET A 127 13.78 -6.33 9.07
CA MET A 127 12.70 -7.12 8.46
C MET A 127 11.80 -6.19 7.65
N VAL A 128 11.49 -6.57 6.41
CA VAL A 128 10.58 -5.82 5.54
C VAL A 128 9.23 -6.53 5.51
N VAL A 129 8.20 -5.85 6.00
CA VAL A 129 6.82 -6.34 6.05
C VAL A 129 5.89 -5.43 5.25
N GLY A 130 4.71 -5.93 4.90
CA GLY A 130 3.67 -5.17 4.22
C GLY A 130 2.72 -6.09 3.45
N ILE A 131 1.62 -5.52 2.99
CA ILE A 131 0.60 -6.24 2.23
C ILE A 131 1.13 -6.78 0.88
N PRO A 132 0.44 -7.72 0.24
CA PRO A 132 0.76 -8.13 -1.12
C PRO A 132 0.73 -6.96 -2.10
N ASN A 133 1.55 -7.01 -3.14
CA ASN A 133 1.62 -6.03 -4.24
C ASN A 133 1.97 -4.59 -3.85
N VAL A 134 2.30 -4.30 -2.58
CA VAL A 134 2.71 -2.95 -2.12
C VAL A 134 4.09 -2.53 -2.64
N GLY A 135 4.89 -3.49 -3.15
CA GLY A 135 6.21 -3.26 -3.74
C GLY A 135 7.40 -3.69 -2.88
N LYS A 136 7.22 -4.59 -1.89
CA LYS A 136 8.31 -5.10 -1.02
C LYS A 136 9.52 -5.60 -1.79
N SER A 137 9.33 -6.59 -2.65
CA SER A 137 10.43 -7.20 -3.41
C SER A 137 11.08 -6.20 -4.38
N THR A 138 10.30 -5.26 -4.91
CA THR A 138 10.84 -4.16 -5.72
C THR A 138 11.72 -3.24 -4.89
N LEU A 139 11.27 -2.82 -3.71
CA LEU A 139 12.05 -2.01 -2.77
C LEU A 139 13.38 -2.70 -2.42
N ILE A 140 13.33 -3.97 -2.01
CA ILE A 140 14.50 -4.75 -1.64
C ILE A 140 15.50 -4.85 -2.79
N ASN A 141 15.03 -5.11 -4.01
CA ASN A 141 15.86 -5.16 -5.21
C ASN A 141 16.51 -3.82 -5.54
N GLN A 142 15.78 -2.72 -5.36
CA GLN A 142 16.34 -1.39 -5.60
C GLN A 142 17.40 -1.01 -4.56
N ILE A 143 17.16 -1.32 -3.28
CA ILE A 143 18.11 -1.04 -2.20
C ILE A 143 19.37 -1.89 -2.35
N SER A 144 19.24 -3.17 -2.69
CA SER A 144 20.38 -4.08 -2.83
C SER A 144 21.17 -3.90 -4.14
N GLY A 145 20.63 -3.15 -5.10
CA GLY A 145 21.20 -3.03 -6.45
C GLY A 145 21.23 -4.33 -7.25
N ARG A 146 20.55 -5.37 -6.80
CA ARG A 146 20.52 -6.71 -7.40
C ARG A 146 19.08 -7.21 -7.54
N LYS A 147 18.83 -8.10 -8.51
CA LYS A 147 17.55 -8.83 -8.62
C LYS A 147 17.54 -10.03 -7.65
N SER A 148 17.67 -9.75 -6.36
CA SER A 148 17.79 -10.77 -5.32
C SER A 148 16.43 -11.31 -4.85
N ALA A 149 15.38 -10.50 -4.92
CA ALA A 149 14.03 -10.89 -4.55
C ALA A 149 13.14 -11.00 -5.81
N LYS A 150 12.27 -12.03 -5.86
CA LYS A 150 11.32 -12.19 -6.96
C LYS A 150 10.22 -11.11 -6.87
N ALA A 151 10.22 -10.19 -7.82
CA ALA A 151 9.20 -9.15 -7.93
C ALA A 151 8.25 -9.50 -9.08
N GLU A 152 7.02 -9.88 -8.76
CA GLU A 152 5.93 -10.09 -9.72
C GLU A 152 4.65 -9.42 -9.19
N ASN A 153 3.79 -8.97 -10.09
CA ASN A 153 2.48 -8.38 -9.74
C ASN A 153 1.42 -9.44 -9.38
N ARG A 154 1.85 -10.58 -8.80
CA ARG A 154 0.94 -11.65 -8.39
C ARG A 154 1.04 -11.87 -6.87
N PRO A 155 -0.08 -11.96 -6.14
CA PRO A 155 -0.07 -12.28 -4.72
C PRO A 155 0.60 -13.65 -4.45
N GLY A 156 1.46 -13.72 -3.42
CA GLY A 156 2.09 -14.97 -2.97
C GLY A 156 3.36 -15.39 -3.71
N VAL A 157 4.04 -14.48 -4.40
CA VAL A 157 5.31 -14.76 -5.13
C VAL A 157 6.45 -15.11 -4.18
N THR A 158 6.58 -14.39 -3.07
CA THR A 158 7.57 -14.70 -2.02
C THR A 158 7.03 -15.83 -1.15
N ARG A 159 7.54 -17.06 -1.36
CA ARG A 159 7.06 -18.27 -0.68
C ARG A 159 7.76 -18.58 0.65
N GLY A 160 8.83 -17.85 0.99
CA GLY A 160 9.60 -18.06 2.21
C GLY A 160 10.45 -16.85 2.55
N LYS A 161 11.06 -16.83 3.74
CA LYS A 161 11.98 -15.78 4.16
C LYS A 161 13.30 -15.86 3.39
N GLN A 162 13.83 -14.70 3.02
CA GLN A 162 15.10 -14.59 2.33
C GLN A 162 15.93 -13.43 2.91
N TRP A 163 17.20 -13.71 3.26
CA TRP A 163 18.15 -12.66 3.62
C TRP A 163 18.77 -12.03 2.37
N VAL A 164 18.75 -10.72 2.31
CA VAL A 164 19.38 -9.93 1.26
C VAL A 164 20.39 -9.00 1.89
N THR A 165 21.68 -9.20 1.56
CA THR A 165 22.75 -8.30 1.99
C THR A 165 22.78 -7.10 1.04
N VAL A 166 22.64 -5.91 1.60
CA VAL A 166 22.72 -4.63 0.88
C VAL A 166 24.19 -4.21 0.78
N ASP A 167 24.85 -4.12 1.93
CA ASP A 167 26.26 -3.82 2.10
C ASP A 167 26.81 -4.49 3.37
N SER A 168 28.03 -4.20 3.75
CA SER A 168 28.63 -4.73 4.98
C SER A 168 27.92 -4.30 6.28
N GLY A 169 27.11 -3.25 6.21
CA GLY A 169 26.44 -2.65 7.36
C GLY A 169 24.91 -2.85 7.41
N LEU A 170 24.29 -3.48 6.36
CA LEU A 170 22.84 -3.64 6.29
C LEU A 170 22.44 -4.97 5.64
N GLN A 171 21.58 -5.71 6.32
CA GLN A 171 20.89 -6.90 5.81
C GLN A 171 19.39 -6.74 5.92
N LEU A 172 18.66 -7.12 4.87
CA LEU A 172 17.21 -7.12 4.83
C LEU A 172 16.68 -8.55 4.91
N LEU A 173 15.61 -8.75 5.67
CA LEU A 173 14.85 -9.99 5.68
C LEU A 173 13.56 -9.76 4.89
N ASP A 174 13.48 -10.34 3.68
CA ASP A 174 12.26 -10.34 2.89
C ASP A 174 11.27 -11.36 3.46
N THR A 175 10.04 -10.92 3.69
CA THR A 175 8.95 -11.75 4.18
C THR A 175 7.83 -11.84 3.16
N PRO A 176 7.05 -12.94 3.14
CA PRO A 176 5.82 -12.98 2.35
C PRO A 176 4.90 -11.80 2.65
N GLY A 177 4.17 -11.34 1.63
CA GLY A 177 3.13 -10.30 1.84
C GLY A 177 2.00 -10.85 2.71
N ILE A 178 1.59 -10.06 3.69
CA ILE A 178 0.62 -10.46 4.70
C ILE A 178 -0.59 -9.56 4.62
N LEU A 179 -1.75 -10.18 4.38
CA LEU A 179 -3.05 -9.61 4.67
C LEU A 179 -3.60 -10.30 5.94
N TRP A 180 -4.41 -9.61 6.69
CA TRP A 180 -5.11 -10.21 7.85
C TRP A 180 -6.39 -10.94 7.42
N PRO A 181 -6.85 -11.95 8.20
CA PRO A 181 -7.86 -12.93 7.74
C PRO A 181 -9.24 -12.34 7.51
N LYS A 182 -9.58 -11.30 8.22
CA LYS A 182 -10.88 -10.64 8.14
C LYS A 182 -10.67 -9.13 8.26
N PHE A 183 -11.23 -8.40 7.33
CA PHE A 183 -11.35 -6.95 7.49
C PHE A 183 -12.52 -6.69 8.41
N GLU A 184 -12.24 -6.16 9.60
CA GLU A 184 -13.28 -5.77 10.55
C GLU A 184 -14.11 -4.62 9.97
N ASP A 185 -13.45 -3.74 9.22
CA ASP A 185 -14.05 -2.66 8.47
C ASP A 185 -14.10 -3.01 6.97
N PRO A 186 -15.29 -3.11 6.35
CA PRO A 186 -15.45 -3.31 4.92
C PRO A 186 -14.76 -2.25 4.05
N GLU A 187 -14.66 -1.01 4.55
CA GLU A 187 -14.00 0.09 3.82
C GLU A 187 -12.52 -0.20 3.59
N VAL A 188 -11.82 -0.81 4.55
CA VAL A 188 -10.43 -1.25 4.39
C VAL A 188 -10.30 -2.23 3.22
N GLY A 189 -11.24 -3.18 3.11
CA GLY A 189 -11.29 -4.13 2.01
C GLY A 189 -11.45 -3.44 0.65
N MET A 190 -12.30 -2.42 0.58
CA MET A 190 -12.50 -1.62 -0.63
C MET A 190 -11.23 -0.83 -1.01
N MET A 191 -10.59 -0.16 -0.06
CA MET A 191 -9.33 0.57 -0.29
C MET A 191 -8.24 -0.35 -0.85
N LEU A 192 -8.10 -1.56 -0.30
CA LEU A 192 -7.17 -2.57 -0.78
C LEU A 192 -7.52 -3.05 -2.20
N ALA A 193 -8.81 -3.18 -2.52
CA ALA A 193 -9.28 -3.58 -3.83
C ALA A 193 -9.03 -2.51 -4.90
N TYR A 194 -9.25 -1.23 -4.58
CA TYR A 194 -8.95 -0.11 -5.50
C TYR A 194 -7.49 -0.15 -5.96
N THR A 195 -6.58 -0.44 -5.05
CA THR A 195 -5.13 -0.45 -5.34
C THR A 195 -4.62 -1.76 -5.93
N GLY A 196 -5.46 -2.80 -6.03
CA GLY A 196 -5.10 -4.13 -6.54
C GLY A 196 -4.29 -4.99 -5.55
N ALA A 197 -4.36 -4.68 -4.25
CA ALA A 197 -3.76 -5.50 -3.21
C ALA A 197 -4.52 -6.82 -2.98
N VAL A 198 -5.82 -6.83 -3.26
CA VAL A 198 -6.72 -7.98 -3.24
C VAL A 198 -7.06 -8.42 -4.67
N LYS A 199 -7.28 -9.73 -4.90
CA LYS A 199 -7.65 -10.25 -6.23
C LYS A 199 -9.06 -9.83 -6.61
N GLU A 200 -9.25 -9.46 -7.88
CA GLU A 200 -10.53 -8.98 -8.44
C GLU A 200 -11.67 -10.02 -8.43
N GLY A 201 -11.39 -11.31 -8.34
CA GLY A 201 -12.41 -12.37 -8.40
C GLY A 201 -13.33 -12.48 -7.18
N VAL A 202 -13.22 -11.58 -6.19
CA VAL A 202 -13.97 -11.59 -4.93
C VAL A 202 -15.00 -10.45 -4.87
N ILE A 203 -14.88 -9.44 -5.75
CA ILE A 203 -15.70 -8.22 -5.71
C ILE A 203 -16.28 -7.98 -7.10
N ASP A 204 -17.54 -7.57 -7.15
CA ASP A 204 -18.15 -7.05 -8.37
C ASP A 204 -17.37 -5.82 -8.84
N LEU A 205 -16.91 -5.86 -10.09
CA LEU A 205 -16.05 -4.82 -10.67
C LEU A 205 -16.78 -3.50 -10.83
N GLU A 206 -18.07 -3.54 -11.19
CA GLU A 206 -18.87 -2.35 -11.35
C GLU A 206 -19.18 -1.71 -10.01
N GLU A 207 -19.52 -2.49 -8.99
CA GLU A 207 -19.73 -1.99 -7.62
C GLU A 207 -18.46 -1.34 -7.08
N LEU A 208 -17.29 -1.96 -7.31
CA LEU A 208 -16.00 -1.39 -6.92
C LEU A 208 -15.76 -0.04 -7.62
N ALA A 209 -16.08 0.04 -8.91
CA ALA A 209 -15.93 1.26 -9.70
C ALA A 209 -16.91 2.36 -9.28
N TYR A 210 -18.16 2.01 -8.94
CA TYR A 210 -19.16 2.97 -8.44
C TYR A 210 -18.69 3.66 -7.17
N ARG A 211 -18.23 2.89 -6.20
CA ARG A 211 -17.73 3.43 -4.93
C ARG A 211 -16.46 4.26 -5.12
N LEU A 212 -15.56 3.82 -6.00
CA LEU A 212 -14.37 4.62 -6.33
C LEU A 212 -14.75 5.94 -6.99
N MET A 213 -15.72 5.96 -7.94
CA MET A 213 -16.19 7.18 -8.58
C MET A 213 -16.78 8.16 -7.56
N GLU A 214 -17.58 7.65 -6.63
CA GLU A 214 -18.20 8.46 -5.58
C GLU A 214 -17.14 9.08 -4.66
N LEU A 215 -16.16 8.28 -4.21
CA LEU A 215 -15.06 8.74 -3.39
C LEU A 215 -14.18 9.77 -4.12
N LEU A 216 -13.85 9.53 -5.38
CA LEU A 216 -13.08 10.49 -6.20
C LEU A 216 -13.87 11.76 -6.46
N HIS A 217 -15.19 11.68 -6.68
CA HIS A 217 -16.04 12.86 -6.85
C HIS A 217 -16.06 13.72 -5.57
N LYS A 218 -16.09 13.10 -4.40
CA LYS A 218 -16.04 13.78 -3.11
C LYS A 218 -14.69 14.44 -2.85
N LEU A 219 -13.58 13.73 -3.10
CA LEU A 219 -12.23 14.18 -2.73
C LEU A 219 -11.53 14.99 -3.84
N TYR A 220 -11.78 14.64 -5.11
CA TYR A 220 -11.05 15.16 -6.27
C TYR A 220 -12.00 15.43 -7.47
N PRO A 221 -13.08 16.23 -7.29
CA PRO A 221 -14.09 16.44 -8.34
C PRO A 221 -13.50 17.02 -9.63
N GLN A 222 -12.51 17.90 -9.50
CA GLN A 222 -11.84 18.52 -10.64
C GLN A 222 -11.18 17.50 -11.58
N THR A 223 -10.63 16.43 -11.03
CA THR A 223 -10.01 15.37 -11.84
C THR A 223 -11.01 14.61 -12.69
N LEU A 224 -12.21 14.33 -12.16
CA LEU A 224 -13.28 13.69 -12.93
C LEU A 224 -13.79 14.61 -14.04
N LEU A 225 -13.88 15.90 -13.77
CA LEU A 225 -14.23 16.90 -14.78
C LEU A 225 -13.17 16.95 -15.89
N GLU A 226 -11.90 17.04 -15.55
CA GLU A 226 -10.81 17.13 -16.53
C GLU A 226 -10.68 15.86 -17.37
N ARG A 227 -10.73 14.69 -16.73
CA ARG A 227 -10.46 13.39 -17.38
C ARG A 227 -11.66 12.82 -18.12
N TYR A 228 -12.84 12.85 -17.50
CA TYR A 228 -14.04 12.20 -18.01
C TYR A 228 -15.14 13.18 -18.42
N LYS A 229 -14.93 14.50 -18.21
CA LYS A 229 -15.94 15.54 -18.46
C LYS A 229 -17.22 15.30 -17.65
N VAL A 230 -17.07 14.73 -16.45
CA VAL A 230 -18.16 14.53 -15.50
C VAL A 230 -18.28 15.76 -14.63
N GLU A 231 -19.42 16.40 -14.70
CA GLU A 231 -19.83 17.52 -13.86
C GLU A 231 -21.17 17.14 -13.23
N ALA A 232 -21.21 17.03 -11.92
CA ALA A 232 -22.39 16.59 -11.19
C ALA A 232 -22.43 17.24 -9.81
N PRO A 233 -23.63 17.42 -9.21
CA PRO A 233 -23.76 17.88 -7.84
C PRO A 233 -23.06 16.96 -6.84
N GLU A 234 -22.64 17.53 -5.70
CA GLU A 234 -22.14 16.73 -4.59
C GLU A 234 -23.21 15.72 -4.12
N GLY A 235 -22.78 14.52 -3.79
CA GLY A 235 -23.69 13.42 -3.40
C GLY A 235 -24.34 12.68 -4.56
N THR A 236 -23.96 12.98 -5.82
CA THR A 236 -24.41 12.17 -6.96
C THR A 236 -23.94 10.72 -6.80
N PRO A 237 -24.84 9.72 -6.91
CA PRO A 237 -24.48 8.31 -6.75
C PRO A 237 -23.41 7.85 -7.74
N GLY A 238 -22.50 7.00 -7.28
CA GLY A 238 -21.36 6.56 -8.07
C GLY A 238 -21.72 5.86 -9.38
N TRP A 239 -22.83 5.12 -9.42
CA TRP A 239 -23.31 4.49 -10.64
C TRP A 239 -23.72 5.51 -11.70
N GLN A 240 -24.33 6.64 -11.30
CA GLN A 240 -24.66 7.74 -12.23
C GLN A 240 -23.39 8.41 -12.76
N LEU A 241 -22.41 8.66 -11.88
CA LEU A 241 -21.13 9.24 -12.28
C LEU A 241 -20.39 8.33 -13.28
N LEU A 242 -20.41 7.00 -13.06
CA LEU A 242 -19.80 6.05 -13.98
C LEU A 242 -20.51 6.01 -15.33
N GLU A 243 -21.86 6.04 -15.32
CA GLU A 243 -22.66 6.11 -16.55
C GLU A 243 -22.38 7.39 -17.34
N MET A 244 -22.31 8.54 -16.67
CA MET A 244 -21.96 9.82 -17.30
C MET A 244 -20.57 9.75 -17.94
N ALA A 245 -19.59 9.20 -17.25
CA ALA A 245 -18.23 9.02 -17.77
C ALA A 245 -18.19 8.07 -18.98
N ALA A 246 -18.92 6.96 -18.92
CA ALA A 246 -19.00 6.00 -20.02
C ALA A 246 -19.64 6.63 -21.27
N ARG A 247 -20.72 7.41 -21.09
CA ARG A 247 -21.40 8.15 -22.15
C ARG A 247 -20.49 9.18 -22.81
N LYS A 248 -19.76 9.96 -22.00
CA LYS A 248 -18.79 10.95 -22.51
C LYS A 248 -17.60 10.31 -23.25
N ARG A 249 -17.24 9.08 -22.89
CA ARG A 249 -16.20 8.30 -23.58
C ARG A 249 -16.71 7.54 -24.79
N GLY A 250 -18.00 7.57 -25.08
CA GLY A 250 -18.63 6.84 -26.19
C GLY A 250 -18.60 5.32 -25.98
N TYR A 251 -18.59 4.85 -24.73
CA TYR A 251 -18.67 3.42 -24.42
C TYR A 251 -20.12 2.96 -24.47
N LEU A 252 -20.54 2.55 -25.64
CA LEU A 252 -21.89 2.08 -25.91
C LEU A 252 -21.86 0.61 -26.36
N VAL A 253 -22.92 -0.13 -26.06
CA VAL A 253 -23.19 -1.46 -26.61
C VAL A 253 -24.19 -1.38 -27.76
N SER A 254 -24.45 -2.50 -28.43
CA SER A 254 -25.48 -2.59 -29.47
C SER A 254 -26.84 -2.16 -28.91
N GLY A 255 -27.52 -1.26 -29.61
CA GLY A 255 -28.76 -0.66 -29.11
C GLY A 255 -28.60 0.72 -28.44
N GLY A 256 -27.37 1.24 -28.30
CA GLY A 256 -27.10 2.57 -27.75
C GLY A 256 -27.10 2.66 -26.23
N GLU A 257 -27.20 1.54 -25.54
CA GLU A 257 -27.05 1.47 -24.07
C GLU A 257 -25.59 1.69 -23.64
N VAL A 258 -25.41 2.20 -22.43
CA VAL A 258 -24.09 2.53 -21.90
C VAL A 258 -23.38 1.27 -21.40
N ASN A 259 -22.10 1.11 -21.78
CA ASN A 259 -21.26 0.01 -21.31
C ASN A 259 -20.51 0.39 -20.04
N THR A 260 -21.16 0.28 -18.90
CA THR A 260 -20.62 0.59 -17.58
C THR A 260 -19.51 -0.36 -17.16
N GLU A 261 -19.60 -1.66 -17.52
CA GLU A 261 -18.54 -2.65 -17.25
C GLU A 261 -17.21 -2.25 -17.89
N ARG A 262 -17.24 -1.79 -19.15
CA ARG A 262 -16.03 -1.29 -19.82
C ARG A 262 -15.49 -0.05 -19.12
N MET A 263 -16.34 0.86 -18.70
CA MET A 263 -15.91 2.07 -17.99
C MET A 263 -15.33 1.73 -16.62
N ALA A 264 -15.90 0.76 -15.90
CA ALA A 264 -15.39 0.27 -14.62
C ALA A 264 -13.96 -0.26 -14.76
N LYS A 265 -13.67 -1.09 -15.75
CA LYS A 265 -12.32 -1.58 -16.05
C LYS A 265 -11.35 -0.42 -16.33
N VAL A 266 -11.78 0.52 -17.17
CA VAL A 266 -10.94 1.69 -17.54
C VAL A 266 -10.66 2.58 -16.33
N LEU A 267 -11.65 2.86 -15.50
CA LEU A 267 -11.49 3.67 -14.29
C LEU A 267 -10.45 3.06 -13.34
N LEU A 268 -10.60 1.78 -13.02
CA LEU A 268 -9.69 1.08 -12.11
C LEU A 268 -8.26 0.99 -12.68
N ASP A 269 -8.12 0.71 -13.97
CA ASP A 269 -6.82 0.68 -14.64
C ASP A 269 -6.14 2.05 -14.66
N GLU A 270 -6.89 3.12 -14.95
CA GLU A 270 -6.36 4.49 -14.95
C GLU A 270 -5.99 4.96 -13.55
N PHE A 271 -6.78 4.63 -12.54
CA PHE A 271 -6.46 4.89 -11.13
C PHE A 271 -5.18 4.16 -10.69
N ARG A 272 -5.08 2.85 -10.99
CA ARG A 272 -3.94 2.02 -10.61
C ARG A 272 -2.65 2.38 -11.33
N SER A 273 -2.76 2.83 -12.57
CA SER A 273 -1.60 3.24 -13.39
C SER A 273 -1.17 4.70 -13.22
N GLY A 274 -1.94 5.52 -12.50
CA GLY A 274 -1.71 6.96 -12.34
C GLY A 274 -2.10 7.82 -13.54
N LYS A 275 -2.76 7.25 -14.56
CA LYS A 275 -3.26 8.01 -15.72
C LYS A 275 -4.37 8.96 -15.37
N LEU A 276 -5.11 8.67 -14.31
CA LEU A 276 -6.20 9.52 -13.81
C LEU A 276 -5.67 10.71 -13.02
N GLY A 277 -4.52 10.58 -12.37
CA GLY A 277 -3.89 11.59 -11.51
C GLY A 277 -3.26 10.97 -10.27
N ASN A 278 -2.90 11.83 -9.32
CA ASN A 278 -2.29 11.44 -8.05
C ASN A 278 -3.32 11.58 -6.93
N PHE A 279 -3.58 10.50 -6.21
CA PHE A 279 -4.63 10.45 -5.20
C PHE A 279 -4.17 9.84 -3.90
N THR A 280 -4.66 10.37 -2.78
CA THR A 280 -4.63 9.70 -1.48
C THR A 280 -6.06 9.67 -0.95
N LEU A 281 -6.59 8.48 -0.73
CA LEU A 281 -8.00 8.26 -0.42
C LEU A 281 -8.30 8.36 1.09
N GLU A 282 -7.27 8.49 1.90
CA GLU A 282 -7.33 8.55 3.36
C GLU A 282 -6.48 9.71 3.88
N LEU A 283 -6.95 10.40 4.88
CA LEU A 283 -6.20 11.47 5.54
C LEU A 283 -5.92 11.12 7.00
N PRO A 284 -4.79 11.59 7.60
CA PRO A 284 -4.49 11.32 9.01
C PRO A 284 -5.54 11.87 9.98
N GLU A 285 -6.26 12.89 9.57
CA GLU A 285 -7.35 13.52 10.32
C GLU A 285 -8.54 12.57 10.51
N ASP A 286 -8.72 11.62 9.59
CA ASP A 286 -9.79 10.62 9.65
C ASP A 286 -9.49 9.51 10.69
N MET A 287 -8.28 9.53 11.28
CA MET A 287 -7.79 8.52 12.23
C MET A 287 -7.89 8.95 13.71
N VAL A 288 -8.62 10.03 13.99
CA VAL A 288 -8.80 10.58 15.36
C VAL A 288 -10.04 10.02 16.02
#